data_03348453cf38181dba034932415327d0
#
_entry.id   03348453cf38181dba034932415327d0
#
_cell.length_a   1.000
_cell.length_b   1.000
_cell.length_c   1.000
_cell.angle_alpha   90.00
_cell.angle_beta   90.00
_cell.angle_gamma   90.00
#
_symmetry.space_group_name_H-M   'P 1'
#
loop_
_entity.id
_entity.type
_entity.pdbx_description
1 polymer ?
#
loop_
_entity_poly.entity_id
_entity_poly.type
_entity_poly.pdbx_seq_one_letter_code
_entity_poly.pdbx_strand_id
1 'polypeptide(L)'
;MIERLLRVIPVRLSKGPVAPAASPSRPRLLWQDPEYEVELFEQLGPERADCEARMLAAGLPLPVQHRTEWAIVHPTRRLWFVAVKAAGAGYQAGFAVDVSRSRAMPGHVLFSVEKFGAALSDGARAAGLRALAHLGRSRARVLRVHVDVYAQDRAIRERVGTLLQELGFRSAAQSRTYRDTVLVDLAPDEDGILATFRRSTRRNIRQIAEQPFEVRTIARPAPVGRLEALLGESLARTGGPPHHEDWNGVTALSDRCPELSRLTGLFRTDAQGPEALVAFAWGLNHGDYVDNPATGMTRLPRSRTPFTYALIWDLIRWAKRAGARWFDFGGVTMGHLREGDPLGGISDFKRGFSNTIVAVGEEWTLEPNPLRGQLAAALSSASSYVSRRLRAVAQAMPIRNTSPV
;
A
#
# COMPACT_ATOMS: atom_id res chain seq x y z
N MET A 1 -5.65 -46.09 11.95
CA MET A 1 -6.31 -45.13 12.87
C MET A 1 -5.94 -43.66 12.57
N ILE A 2 -5.33 -43.37 11.40
CA ILE A 2 -4.90 -42.04 10.98
C ILE A 2 -5.74 -41.48 9.79
N GLU A 3 -6.56 -42.32 9.15
CA GLU A 3 -7.38 -41.91 7.99
C GLU A 3 -8.69 -41.17 8.31
N ARG A 4 -9.02 -40.95 9.58
CA ARG A 4 -10.27 -40.27 9.98
C ARG A 4 -10.15 -38.79 10.31
N LEU A 5 -8.96 -38.20 10.19
CA LEU A 5 -8.70 -36.77 10.57
C LEU A 5 -8.54 -35.81 9.40
N LEU A 6 -8.71 -36.25 8.16
CA LEU A 6 -8.64 -35.38 6.97
C LEU A 6 -9.99 -35.17 6.27
N ARG A 7 -11.09 -35.10 7.01
CA ARG A 7 -12.29 -34.49 6.46
C ARG A 7 -12.14 -32.99 6.51
N VAL A 8 -11.67 -32.40 5.40
CA VAL A 8 -11.80 -30.98 5.08
C VAL A 8 -13.28 -30.64 5.17
N ILE A 9 -13.67 -29.91 6.21
CA ILE A 9 -15.02 -29.36 6.34
C ILE A 9 -15.12 -28.29 5.23
N PRO A 10 -15.99 -28.44 4.24
CA PRO A 10 -16.23 -27.38 3.28
C PRO A 10 -16.87 -26.22 4.05
N VAL A 11 -16.16 -25.11 4.18
CA VAL A 11 -16.74 -23.85 4.66
C VAL A 11 -17.76 -23.42 3.60
N ARG A 12 -19.04 -23.81 3.82
CA ARG A 12 -20.15 -23.20 3.12
C ARG A 12 -20.14 -21.71 3.51
N LEU A 13 -19.73 -20.87 2.60
CA LEU A 13 -20.04 -19.45 2.63
C LEU A 13 -21.57 -19.33 2.52
N SER A 14 -22.26 -19.32 3.66
CA SER A 14 -23.65 -18.93 3.70
C SER A 14 -23.72 -17.46 3.29
N LYS A 15 -24.34 -17.21 2.14
CA LYS A 15 -24.88 -15.88 1.81
C LYS A 15 -25.99 -15.60 2.84
N GLY A 16 -25.61 -15.12 4.02
CA GLY A 16 -26.56 -14.57 4.97
C GLY A 16 -27.19 -13.30 4.34
N PRO A 17 -28.44 -12.98 4.71
CA PRO A 17 -29.10 -11.79 4.24
C PRO A 17 -28.22 -10.57 4.58
N VAL A 18 -28.10 -9.65 3.62
CA VAL A 18 -27.49 -8.32 3.83
C VAL A 18 -28.18 -7.70 5.03
N ALA A 19 -27.45 -7.50 6.11
CA ALA A 19 -27.99 -6.86 7.30
C ALA A 19 -28.53 -5.47 6.88
N PRO A 20 -29.70 -5.04 7.43
CA PRO A 20 -30.23 -3.74 7.14
C PRO A 20 -29.16 -2.67 7.44
N ALA A 21 -29.12 -1.63 6.61
CA ALA A 21 -28.18 -0.52 6.75
C ALA A 21 -28.18 -0.05 8.21
N ALA A 22 -27.05 -0.22 8.89
CA ALA A 22 -26.89 0.27 10.24
C ALA A 22 -27.17 1.77 10.26
N SER A 23 -27.94 2.23 11.25
CA SER A 23 -28.19 3.65 11.47
C SER A 23 -26.86 4.42 11.43
N PRO A 24 -26.81 5.64 10.85
CA PRO A 24 -25.59 6.42 10.74
C PRO A 24 -24.93 6.52 12.12
N SER A 25 -23.74 5.96 12.27
CA SER A 25 -23.04 6.00 13.55
C SER A 25 -22.33 7.34 13.64
N ARG A 26 -22.86 8.21 14.51
CA ARG A 26 -22.20 9.48 14.82
C ARG A 26 -20.75 9.25 15.27
N PRO A 27 -19.82 10.15 14.96
CA PRO A 27 -18.46 10.08 15.47
C PRO A 27 -18.48 10.06 16.99
N ARG A 28 -17.55 9.32 17.59
CA ARG A 28 -17.39 9.24 19.02
C ARG A 28 -16.18 10.06 19.44
N LEU A 29 -16.32 10.91 20.48
CA LEU A 29 -15.18 11.55 21.10
C LEU A 29 -14.22 10.45 21.63
N LEU A 30 -13.00 10.44 21.11
CA LEU A 30 -11.94 9.48 21.46
C LEU A 30 -11.00 10.05 22.50
N TRP A 31 -10.60 11.31 22.33
CA TRP A 31 -9.63 12.00 23.16
C TRP A 31 -9.81 13.50 23.06
N GLN A 32 -9.43 14.25 24.11
CA GLN A 32 -9.55 15.69 24.15
C GLN A 32 -8.48 16.30 25.04
N ASP A 33 -7.95 17.44 24.66
CA ASP A 33 -7.16 18.36 25.47
C ASP A 33 -7.67 19.80 25.27
N PRO A 34 -7.07 20.83 25.88
CA PRO A 34 -7.55 22.21 25.74
C PRO A 34 -7.50 22.76 24.30
N GLU A 35 -6.65 22.22 23.42
CA GLU A 35 -6.45 22.73 22.08
C GLU A 35 -7.14 21.87 21.01
N TYR A 36 -7.30 20.55 21.27
CA TYR A 36 -7.76 19.59 20.28
C TYR A 36 -8.85 18.66 20.79
N GLU A 37 -9.81 18.39 19.93
CA GLU A 37 -10.78 17.30 20.05
C GLU A 37 -10.46 16.22 18.99
N VAL A 38 -10.46 14.94 19.38
CA VAL A 38 -10.23 13.83 18.47
C VAL A 38 -11.45 12.93 18.40
N GLU A 39 -12.00 12.81 17.21
CA GLU A 39 -13.18 12.00 16.90
C GLU A 39 -12.79 10.67 16.26
N LEU A 40 -13.54 9.62 16.58
CA LEU A 40 -13.41 8.28 15.98
C LEU A 40 -14.67 7.93 15.19
N PHE A 41 -14.49 7.64 13.90
CA PHE A 41 -15.49 7.06 13.02
C PHE A 41 -15.20 5.56 12.87
N GLU A 42 -16.04 4.71 13.43
CA GLU A 42 -15.83 3.24 13.37
C GLU A 42 -16.42 2.61 12.10
N GLN A 43 -17.13 3.37 11.29
CA GLN A 43 -17.78 2.92 10.05
C GLN A 43 -17.56 3.92 8.90
N LEU A 44 -17.66 3.41 7.69
CA LEU A 44 -17.80 4.23 6.51
C LEU A 44 -19.24 4.78 6.47
N GLY A 45 -19.39 6.06 6.13
CA GLY A 45 -20.69 6.70 6.07
C GLY A 45 -20.59 8.15 5.64
N PRO A 46 -21.74 8.84 5.45
CA PRO A 46 -21.77 10.21 4.97
C PRO A 46 -21.07 11.20 5.89
N GLU A 47 -21.14 11.00 7.21
CA GLU A 47 -20.47 11.87 8.19
C GLU A 47 -18.94 11.80 8.07
N ARG A 48 -18.39 10.59 7.83
CA ARG A 48 -16.96 10.42 7.56
C ARG A 48 -16.59 11.07 6.22
N ALA A 49 -17.36 10.84 5.18
CA ALA A 49 -17.11 11.43 3.86
C ALA A 49 -17.14 12.97 3.91
N ASP A 50 -18.09 13.57 4.64
CA ASP A 50 -18.14 15.02 4.87
C ASP A 50 -16.91 15.52 5.65
N CYS A 51 -16.48 14.78 6.67
CA CYS A 51 -15.26 15.08 7.42
C CYS A 51 -14.01 15.09 6.50
N GLU A 52 -13.84 14.06 5.67
CA GLU A 52 -12.75 13.96 4.69
C GLU A 52 -12.80 15.12 3.67
N ALA A 53 -13.99 15.45 3.15
CA ALA A 53 -14.18 16.55 2.22
C ALA A 53 -13.78 17.91 2.82
N ARG A 54 -14.12 18.16 4.09
CA ARG A 54 -13.70 19.38 4.81
C ARG A 54 -12.19 19.44 5.01
N MET A 55 -11.54 18.31 5.32
CA MET A 55 -10.07 18.25 5.43
C MET A 55 -9.40 18.61 4.10
N LEU A 56 -9.89 18.03 3.01
CA LEU A 56 -9.36 18.31 1.67
C LEU A 56 -9.58 19.78 1.27
N ALA A 57 -10.76 20.33 1.57
CA ALA A 57 -11.06 21.75 1.34
C ALA A 57 -10.18 22.69 2.17
N ALA A 58 -9.72 22.25 3.34
CA ALA A 58 -8.76 22.97 4.17
C ALA A 58 -7.29 22.81 3.71
N GLY A 59 -7.05 22.08 2.60
CA GLY A 59 -5.72 21.86 2.05
C GLY A 59 -4.93 20.72 2.71
N LEU A 60 -5.57 19.87 3.51
CA LEU A 60 -4.92 18.70 4.08
C LEU A 60 -4.82 17.58 3.04
N PRO A 61 -3.61 17.18 2.57
CA PRO A 61 -3.45 16.12 1.61
C PRO A 61 -3.63 14.75 2.28
N LEU A 62 -4.84 14.19 2.21
CA LEU A 62 -5.09 12.84 2.74
C LEU A 62 -4.57 11.78 1.76
N PRO A 63 -3.62 10.92 2.17
CA PRO A 63 -3.24 9.74 1.42
C PRO A 63 -4.45 8.87 1.05
N VAL A 64 -4.39 8.21 -0.12
CA VAL A 64 -5.52 7.40 -0.64
C VAL A 64 -5.98 6.34 0.37
N GLN A 65 -5.04 5.74 1.12
CA GLN A 65 -5.33 4.75 2.16
C GLN A 65 -6.20 5.30 3.31
N HIS A 66 -6.23 6.61 3.47
CA HIS A 66 -7.01 7.29 4.51
C HIS A 66 -8.39 7.74 4.02
N ARG A 67 -8.67 7.63 2.73
CA ARG A 67 -9.91 8.06 2.12
C ARG A 67 -10.96 6.97 2.10
N THR A 68 -12.22 7.38 2.07
CA THR A 68 -13.38 6.49 1.95
C THR A 68 -13.33 5.66 0.67
N GLU A 69 -12.82 6.22 -0.44
CA GLU A 69 -12.65 5.56 -1.74
C GLU A 69 -11.74 4.34 -1.68
N TRP A 70 -10.81 4.27 -0.72
CA TRP A 70 -9.94 3.11 -0.54
C TRP A 70 -10.69 1.80 -0.24
N ALA A 71 -11.91 1.91 0.30
CA ALA A 71 -12.80 0.77 0.50
C ALA A 71 -13.26 0.12 -0.82
N ILE A 72 -13.14 0.79 -1.96
CA ILE A 72 -13.41 0.20 -3.28
C ILE A 72 -12.41 -0.92 -3.59
N VAL A 73 -11.13 -0.72 -3.24
CA VAL A 73 -10.08 -1.74 -3.41
C VAL A 73 -10.19 -2.84 -2.36
N HIS A 74 -10.57 -2.50 -1.15
CA HIS A 74 -10.59 -3.42 -0.02
C HIS A 74 -11.93 -3.44 0.71
N PRO A 75 -13.02 -3.90 0.07
CA PRO A 75 -14.38 -3.81 0.62
C PRO A 75 -14.61 -4.62 1.90
N THR A 76 -13.74 -5.58 2.19
CA THR A 76 -13.81 -6.41 3.40
C THR A 76 -12.95 -5.91 4.55
N ARG A 77 -12.09 -4.91 4.32
CA ARG A 77 -11.29 -4.30 5.39
C ARG A 77 -12.16 -3.44 6.28
N ARG A 78 -11.89 -3.49 7.57
CA ARG A 78 -12.52 -2.61 8.56
C ARG A 78 -11.65 -1.40 8.77
N LEU A 79 -12.02 -0.29 8.15
CA LEU A 79 -11.29 0.97 8.22
C LEU A 79 -12.01 1.93 9.17
N TRP A 80 -11.45 2.14 10.35
CA TRP A 80 -11.83 3.26 11.23
C TRP A 80 -11.15 4.53 10.76
N PHE A 81 -11.63 5.68 11.22
CA PHE A 81 -11.00 6.95 10.89
C PHE A 81 -10.90 7.83 12.14
N VAL A 82 -9.73 8.36 12.37
CA VAL A 82 -9.42 9.30 13.45
C VAL A 82 -9.33 10.68 12.84
N ALA A 83 -10.13 11.63 13.35
CA ALA A 83 -10.16 13.01 12.91
C ALA A 83 -9.81 13.94 14.06
N VAL A 84 -8.89 14.87 13.84
CA VAL A 84 -8.43 15.85 14.81
C VAL A 84 -8.98 17.22 14.47
N LYS A 85 -9.71 17.83 15.39
CA LYS A 85 -10.21 19.20 15.30
C LYS A 85 -9.43 20.09 16.25
N ALA A 86 -9.11 21.30 15.82
CA ALA A 86 -8.67 22.36 16.71
C ALA A 86 -9.85 23.28 17.06
N ALA A 87 -9.87 23.78 18.28
CA ALA A 87 -10.90 24.69 18.75
C ALA A 87 -10.98 25.94 17.84
N GLY A 88 -12.12 26.18 17.22
CA GLY A 88 -12.35 27.31 16.31
C GLY A 88 -11.70 27.22 14.92
N ALA A 89 -10.87 26.20 14.62
CA ALA A 89 -10.14 26.10 13.35
C ALA A 89 -10.53 24.88 12.49
N GLY A 90 -11.48 24.06 12.93
CA GLY A 90 -11.93 22.89 12.19
C GLY A 90 -10.94 21.72 12.18
N TYR A 91 -11.06 20.84 11.17
CA TYR A 91 -10.19 19.66 11.07
C TYR A 91 -8.76 20.04 10.69
N GLN A 92 -7.79 19.49 11.40
CA GLN A 92 -6.37 19.79 11.28
C GLN A 92 -5.51 18.56 10.94
N ALA A 93 -6.00 17.34 11.20
CA ALA A 93 -5.37 16.09 10.83
C ALA A 93 -6.41 14.97 10.74
N GLY A 94 -6.11 13.92 9.99
CA GLY A 94 -6.96 12.75 9.89
C GLY A 94 -6.21 11.57 9.29
N PHE A 95 -6.56 10.36 9.75
CA PHE A 95 -5.98 9.13 9.22
C PHE A 95 -6.88 7.92 9.47
N ALA A 96 -6.82 6.96 8.55
CA ALA A 96 -7.49 5.68 8.71
C ALA A 96 -6.68 4.74 9.60
N VAL A 97 -7.40 3.92 10.35
CA VAL A 97 -6.88 2.80 11.14
C VAL A 97 -7.45 1.51 10.57
N ASP A 98 -6.63 0.69 9.93
CA ASP A 98 -7.02 -0.66 9.50
C ASP A 98 -7.11 -1.57 10.72
N VAL A 99 -8.29 -2.18 10.92
CA VAL A 99 -8.59 -3.08 12.03
C VAL A 99 -8.64 -4.50 11.53
N SER A 100 -7.52 -5.20 11.59
CA SER A 100 -7.40 -6.58 11.15
C SER A 100 -7.49 -7.58 12.30
N ARG A 101 -7.98 -8.79 12.03
CA ARG A 101 -8.04 -9.87 13.02
C ARG A 101 -6.67 -10.52 13.18
N SER A 102 -6.28 -10.82 14.42
CA SER A 102 -5.09 -11.60 14.67
C SER A 102 -5.30 -13.06 14.25
N ARG A 103 -4.36 -13.60 13.47
CA ARG A 103 -4.30 -15.03 13.14
C ARG A 103 -3.73 -15.86 14.29
N ALA A 104 -2.84 -15.28 15.10
CA ALA A 104 -2.18 -15.97 16.21
C ALA A 104 -3.06 -16.08 17.45
N MET A 105 -3.94 -15.09 17.68
CA MET A 105 -4.82 -15.04 18.84
C MET A 105 -6.25 -14.72 18.41
N PRO A 106 -7.13 -15.72 18.24
CA PRO A 106 -8.54 -15.51 17.91
C PRO A 106 -9.23 -14.52 18.87
N GLY A 107 -10.11 -13.68 18.32
CA GLY A 107 -10.82 -12.65 19.09
C GLY A 107 -10.02 -11.38 19.39
N HIS A 108 -8.73 -11.33 19.05
CA HIS A 108 -7.90 -10.15 19.14
C HIS A 108 -7.73 -9.46 17.77
N VAL A 109 -7.35 -8.19 17.82
CA VAL A 109 -7.16 -7.34 16.63
C VAL A 109 -5.80 -6.66 16.63
N LEU A 110 -5.38 -6.28 15.42
CA LEU A 110 -4.23 -5.45 15.15
C LEU A 110 -4.74 -4.14 14.57
N PHE A 111 -4.17 -3.02 14.99
CA PHE A 111 -4.38 -1.72 14.36
C PHE A 111 -3.18 -1.39 13.49
N SER A 112 -3.42 -0.86 12.29
CA SER A 112 -2.38 -0.41 11.38
C SER A 112 -2.75 0.94 10.79
N VAL A 113 -1.83 1.89 10.84
CA VAL A 113 -1.93 3.19 10.18
C VAL A 113 -0.82 3.24 9.14
N GLU A 114 -1.19 3.28 7.88
CA GLU A 114 -0.25 3.42 6.76
C GLU A 114 -0.01 4.90 6.45
N LYS A 115 1.19 5.26 5.98
CA LYS A 115 1.52 6.62 5.49
C LYS A 115 1.07 7.75 6.45
N PHE A 116 1.27 7.56 7.75
CA PHE A 116 1.00 8.58 8.75
C PHE A 116 1.96 9.77 8.58
N GLY A 117 1.44 11.00 8.56
CA GLY A 117 2.29 12.20 8.48
C GLY A 117 1.53 13.47 8.13
N ALA A 118 0.45 13.35 7.34
CA ALA A 118 -0.34 14.51 6.92
C ALA A 118 -1.06 15.18 8.08
N ALA A 119 -0.78 16.45 8.32
CA ALA A 119 -1.46 17.33 9.28
C ALA A 119 -1.14 18.78 8.97
N LEU A 120 -2.04 19.70 9.27
CA LEU A 120 -1.86 21.14 9.08
C LEU A 120 -0.96 21.76 10.17
N SER A 121 -0.78 21.06 11.30
CA SER A 121 0.12 21.49 12.38
C SER A 121 0.77 20.32 13.09
N ASP A 122 1.92 20.55 13.74
CA ASP A 122 2.57 19.55 14.57
C ASP A 122 1.76 19.20 15.82
N GLY A 123 1.05 20.17 16.39
CA GLY A 123 0.12 19.95 17.51
C GLY A 123 -1.01 18.98 17.15
N ALA A 124 -1.65 19.18 15.99
CA ALA A 124 -2.70 18.28 15.51
C ALA A 124 -2.17 16.87 15.24
N ARG A 125 -0.97 16.76 14.65
CA ARG A 125 -0.30 15.47 14.44
C ARG A 125 -0.03 14.75 15.75
N ALA A 126 0.42 15.49 16.76
CA ALA A 126 0.69 14.97 18.11
C ALA A 126 -0.61 14.53 18.81
N ALA A 127 -1.68 15.31 18.72
CA ALA A 127 -2.99 14.95 19.27
C ALA A 127 -3.52 13.65 18.65
N GLY A 128 -3.40 13.49 17.33
CA GLY A 128 -3.77 12.26 16.63
C GLY A 128 -3.00 11.03 17.13
N LEU A 129 -1.68 11.14 17.34
CA LEU A 129 -0.86 10.03 17.87
C LEU A 129 -1.19 9.69 19.33
N ARG A 130 -1.43 10.69 20.17
CA ARG A 130 -1.88 10.48 21.57
C ARG A 130 -3.22 9.74 21.59
N ALA A 131 -4.16 10.16 20.75
CA ALA A 131 -5.45 9.51 20.61
C ALA A 131 -5.34 8.06 20.10
N LEU A 132 -4.46 7.80 19.13
CA LEU A 132 -4.19 6.44 18.63
C LEU A 132 -3.58 5.54 19.71
N ALA A 133 -2.61 6.04 20.47
CA ALA A 133 -2.02 5.32 21.59
C ALA A 133 -3.05 5.04 22.69
N HIS A 134 -3.91 6.02 23.01
CA HIS A 134 -5.03 5.85 23.93
C HIS A 134 -6.02 4.79 23.41
N LEU A 135 -6.41 4.84 22.14
CA LEU A 135 -7.30 3.87 21.50
C LEU A 135 -6.73 2.44 21.62
N GLY A 136 -5.44 2.27 21.33
CA GLY A 136 -4.77 0.99 21.46
C GLY A 136 -4.82 0.44 22.89
N ARG A 137 -4.55 1.27 23.89
CA ARG A 137 -4.52 0.86 25.30
C ARG A 137 -5.91 0.66 25.91
N SER A 138 -6.88 1.46 25.52
CA SER A 138 -8.25 1.38 26.05
C SER A 138 -9.05 0.17 25.53
N ARG A 139 -8.60 -0.47 24.47
CA ARG A 139 -9.27 -1.63 23.87
C ARG A 139 -8.57 -2.92 24.29
N ALA A 140 -9.16 -3.66 25.23
CA ALA A 140 -8.58 -4.87 25.83
C ALA A 140 -8.13 -5.96 24.83
N ARG A 141 -8.72 -5.98 23.60
CA ARG A 141 -8.42 -6.97 22.56
C ARG A 141 -7.40 -6.52 21.53
N VAL A 142 -6.83 -5.34 21.65
CA VAL A 142 -5.76 -4.87 20.76
C VAL A 142 -4.43 -5.48 21.19
N LEU A 143 -3.83 -6.26 20.29
CA LEU A 143 -2.51 -6.86 20.51
C LEU A 143 -1.39 -5.89 20.16
N ARG A 144 -1.57 -5.13 19.08
CA ARG A 144 -0.52 -4.31 18.52
C ARG A 144 -1.10 -3.16 17.72
N VAL A 145 -0.45 -2.01 17.80
CA VAL A 145 -0.69 -0.85 16.96
C VAL A 145 0.57 -0.62 16.14
N HIS A 146 0.44 -0.66 14.82
CA HIS A 146 1.49 -0.32 13.87
C HIS A 146 1.26 1.07 13.32
N VAL A 147 2.31 1.84 13.19
CA VAL A 147 2.31 3.15 12.53
C VAL A 147 3.43 3.17 11.51
N ASP A 148 3.07 3.27 10.25
CA ASP A 148 3.98 3.54 9.16
C ASP A 148 3.99 5.05 8.93
N VAL A 149 5.07 5.71 9.33
CA VAL A 149 5.27 7.14 9.15
C VAL A 149 5.80 7.38 7.75
N TYR A 150 5.17 8.30 7.02
CA TYR A 150 5.64 8.76 5.72
C TYR A 150 5.72 10.29 5.72
N ALA A 151 6.93 10.83 5.65
CA ALA A 151 7.17 12.26 5.47
C ALA A 151 8.52 12.48 4.78
N GLN A 152 8.55 13.34 3.75
CA GLN A 152 9.79 13.72 3.07
C GLN A 152 10.64 14.63 3.96
N ASP A 153 10.01 15.51 4.76
CA ASP A 153 10.69 16.38 5.70
C ASP A 153 11.27 15.58 6.88
N ARG A 154 12.58 15.61 7.00
CA ARG A 154 13.34 14.96 8.07
C ARG A 154 12.91 15.47 9.46
N ALA A 155 12.70 16.77 9.61
CA ALA A 155 12.33 17.36 10.89
C ALA A 155 10.95 16.86 11.37
N ILE A 156 10.00 16.64 10.44
CA ILE A 156 8.71 16.03 10.76
C ILE A 156 8.91 14.59 11.23
N ARG A 157 9.72 13.76 10.53
CA ARG A 157 9.99 12.37 10.96
C ARG A 157 10.63 12.32 12.34
N GLU A 158 11.62 13.14 12.60
CA GLU A 158 12.31 13.19 13.90
C GLU A 158 11.35 13.56 15.04
N ARG A 159 10.51 14.61 14.85
CA ARG A 159 9.50 14.98 15.87
C ARG A 159 8.46 13.88 16.09
N VAL A 160 7.97 13.27 15.02
CA VAL A 160 7.02 12.14 15.10
C VAL A 160 7.66 10.95 15.79
N GLY A 161 8.91 10.60 15.44
CA GLY A 161 9.64 9.50 16.06
C GLY A 161 9.86 9.72 17.57
N THR A 162 10.26 10.92 17.99
CA THR A 162 10.42 11.29 19.40
C THR A 162 9.09 11.12 20.15
N LEU A 163 8.00 11.66 19.61
CA LEU A 163 6.67 11.53 20.24
C LEU A 163 6.20 10.07 20.32
N LEU A 164 6.45 9.28 19.28
CA LEU A 164 6.10 7.86 19.29
C LEU A 164 6.87 7.11 20.39
N GLN A 165 8.16 7.42 20.60
CA GLN A 165 8.96 6.87 21.70
C GLN A 165 8.39 7.27 23.07
N GLU A 166 8.05 8.53 23.28
CA GLU A 166 7.41 9.03 24.51
C GLU A 166 6.08 8.33 24.78
N LEU A 167 5.32 8.03 23.72
CA LEU A 167 4.07 7.27 23.78
C LEU A 167 4.28 5.75 23.94
N GLY A 168 5.54 5.29 24.09
CA GLY A 168 5.87 3.88 24.33
C GLY A 168 5.88 3.01 23.07
N PHE A 169 5.84 3.59 21.87
CA PHE A 169 6.11 2.85 20.66
C PHE A 169 7.61 2.53 20.55
N ARG A 170 7.91 1.46 19.84
CA ARG A 170 9.27 1.05 19.52
C ARG A 170 9.43 0.98 18.01
N SER A 171 10.60 1.37 17.50
CA SER A 171 10.93 1.17 16.10
C SER A 171 10.83 -0.32 15.76
N ALA A 172 10.23 -0.64 14.61
CA ALA A 172 10.04 -2.02 14.19
C ALA A 172 11.41 -2.66 13.86
N ALA A 173 11.67 -3.85 14.42
CA ALA A 173 12.92 -4.58 14.16
C ALA A 173 13.04 -5.03 12.70
N GLN A 174 11.91 -5.27 12.03
CA GLN A 174 11.81 -5.56 10.60
C GLN A 174 10.74 -4.65 10.02
N SER A 175 11.16 -3.78 9.11
CA SER A 175 10.23 -2.91 8.40
C SER A 175 9.47 -3.71 7.35
N ARG A 176 8.16 -3.49 7.26
CA ARG A 176 7.27 -4.00 6.20
C ARG A 176 7.11 -2.97 5.09
N THR A 177 7.51 -1.74 5.37
CA THR A 177 7.48 -0.61 4.45
C THR A 177 8.89 -0.20 4.05
N TYR A 178 9.01 0.70 3.09
CA TYR A 178 10.32 1.19 2.68
C TYR A 178 10.72 2.44 3.47
N ARG A 179 12.02 2.49 3.80
CA ARG A 179 12.62 3.65 4.46
C ARG A 179 13.04 4.72 3.46
N ASP A 180 13.68 4.31 2.38
CA ASP A 180 14.28 5.19 1.38
C ASP A 180 13.57 4.98 0.05
N THR A 181 13.39 6.07 -0.71
CA THR A 181 12.78 6.05 -2.03
C THR A 181 13.55 6.92 -3.01
N VAL A 182 13.26 6.76 -4.30
CA VAL A 182 13.68 7.69 -5.36
C VAL A 182 12.51 8.63 -5.66
N LEU A 183 12.76 9.94 -5.61
CA LEU A 183 11.78 10.97 -5.94
C LEU A 183 12.15 11.66 -7.26
N VAL A 184 11.12 11.92 -8.08
CA VAL A 184 11.20 12.80 -9.25
C VAL A 184 10.44 14.09 -8.92
N ASP A 185 11.11 15.24 -9.09
CA ASP A 185 10.49 16.56 -8.97
C ASP A 185 9.63 16.83 -10.21
N LEU A 186 8.35 17.11 -9.99
CA LEU A 186 7.37 17.39 -11.04
C LEU A 186 7.15 18.90 -11.30
N ALA A 187 7.88 19.80 -10.62
CA ALA A 187 7.75 21.25 -10.85
C ALA A 187 8.13 21.68 -12.27
N PRO A 188 9.25 21.17 -12.89
CA PRO A 188 9.59 21.53 -14.25
C PRO A 188 8.52 21.07 -15.25
N ASP A 189 8.51 21.60 -16.48
CA ASP A 189 7.70 21.07 -17.56
C ASP A 189 8.12 19.63 -17.96
N GLU A 190 7.37 19.00 -18.86
CA GLU A 190 7.61 17.59 -19.24
C GLU A 190 9.02 17.41 -19.83
N ASP A 191 9.52 18.36 -20.62
CA ASP A 191 10.85 18.30 -21.21
C ASP A 191 11.94 18.49 -20.13
N GLY A 192 11.72 19.41 -19.20
CA GLY A 192 12.59 19.60 -18.04
C GLY A 192 12.69 18.36 -17.16
N ILE A 193 11.56 17.70 -16.89
CA ILE A 193 11.53 16.42 -16.15
C ILE A 193 12.31 15.36 -16.92
N LEU A 194 12.05 15.18 -18.22
CA LEU A 194 12.78 14.24 -19.06
C LEU A 194 14.29 14.52 -19.07
N ALA A 195 14.69 15.78 -19.08
CA ALA A 195 16.11 16.17 -19.07
C ALA A 195 16.86 15.67 -17.82
N THR A 196 16.17 15.52 -16.67
CA THR A 196 16.77 14.99 -15.44
C THR A 196 17.06 13.49 -15.49
N PHE A 197 16.39 12.74 -16.38
CA PHE A 197 16.56 11.30 -16.49
C PHE A 197 17.90 10.94 -17.14
N ARG A 198 18.42 9.75 -16.81
CA ARG A 198 19.61 9.21 -17.50
C ARG A 198 19.36 9.10 -19.02
N ARG A 199 20.41 9.27 -19.80
CA ARG A 199 20.32 9.16 -21.28
C ARG A 199 19.70 7.85 -21.73
N SER A 200 20.04 6.74 -21.08
CA SER A 200 19.45 5.41 -21.37
C SER A 200 17.95 5.37 -21.11
N THR A 201 17.48 5.96 -20.01
CA THR A 201 16.06 6.06 -19.66
C THR A 201 15.28 6.83 -20.71
N ARG A 202 15.76 8.02 -21.11
CA ARG A 202 15.14 8.81 -22.18
C ARG A 202 15.06 8.05 -23.50
N ARG A 203 16.15 7.34 -23.89
CA ARG A 203 16.16 6.49 -25.07
C ARG A 203 15.10 5.39 -24.98
N ASN A 204 15.03 4.69 -23.86
CA ASN A 204 14.08 3.60 -23.65
C ASN A 204 12.61 4.07 -23.71
N ILE A 205 12.31 5.26 -23.18
CA ILE A 205 10.98 5.87 -23.29
C ILE A 205 10.61 6.12 -24.77
N ARG A 206 11.52 6.73 -25.55
CA ARG A 206 11.28 7.04 -26.97
C ARG A 206 11.17 5.78 -27.84
N GLN A 207 11.99 4.78 -27.57
CA GLN A 207 12.06 3.55 -28.35
C GLN A 207 10.71 2.80 -28.38
N ILE A 208 9.89 2.90 -27.34
CA ILE A 208 8.57 2.24 -27.31
C ILE A 208 7.62 2.87 -28.33
N ALA A 209 7.68 4.19 -28.55
CA ALA A 209 6.82 4.87 -29.52
C ALA A 209 7.10 4.47 -30.98
N GLU A 210 8.28 3.91 -31.27
CA GLU A 210 8.71 3.44 -32.57
C GLU A 210 8.35 1.96 -32.85
N GLN A 211 7.72 1.29 -31.87
CA GLN A 211 7.39 -0.13 -31.93
C GLN A 211 5.87 -0.33 -31.95
N PRO A 212 5.38 -1.51 -32.31
CA PRO A 212 3.94 -1.80 -32.37
C PRO A 212 3.32 -1.95 -30.98
N PHE A 213 3.48 -0.91 -30.16
CA PHE A 213 2.92 -0.84 -28.81
C PHE A 213 2.18 0.48 -28.61
N GLU A 214 1.15 0.41 -27.78
CA GLU A 214 0.35 1.56 -27.36
C GLU A 214 0.15 1.57 -25.85
N VAL A 215 0.35 2.74 -25.23
CA VAL A 215 0.05 2.96 -23.81
C VAL A 215 -1.41 3.39 -23.68
N ARG A 216 -2.22 2.62 -22.95
CA ARG A 216 -3.64 2.90 -22.70
C ARG A 216 -4.00 2.70 -21.24
N THR A 217 -5.00 3.45 -20.75
CA THR A 217 -5.63 3.16 -19.46
C THR A 217 -6.33 1.81 -19.51
N ILE A 218 -6.14 0.99 -18.49
CA ILE A 218 -6.87 -0.27 -18.34
C ILE A 218 -8.18 0.02 -17.64
N ALA A 219 -9.28 -0.09 -18.39
CA ALA A 219 -10.65 0.10 -17.89
C ALA A 219 -11.37 -1.25 -17.76
N ARG A 220 -12.56 -1.25 -17.16
CA ARG A 220 -13.40 -2.45 -17.05
C ARG A 220 -14.13 -2.76 -18.36
N PRO A 221 -14.32 -4.06 -18.71
CA PRO A 221 -13.83 -5.24 -17.99
C PRO A 221 -12.31 -5.41 -18.12
N ALA A 222 -11.61 -5.45 -16.99
CA ALA A 222 -10.16 -5.58 -16.97
C ALA A 222 -9.72 -7.04 -17.16
N PRO A 223 -8.57 -7.28 -17.81
CA PRO A 223 -7.99 -8.62 -17.93
C PRO A 223 -7.28 -9.04 -16.63
N VAL A 224 -8.05 -9.22 -15.53
CA VAL A 224 -7.57 -9.47 -14.17
C VAL A 224 -6.56 -10.60 -14.10
N GLY A 225 -6.88 -11.75 -14.72
CA GLY A 225 -5.94 -12.89 -14.75
C GLY A 225 -4.62 -12.56 -15.44
N ARG A 226 -4.63 -11.67 -16.44
CA ARG A 226 -3.41 -11.22 -17.10
C ARG A 226 -2.61 -10.27 -16.24
N LEU A 227 -3.25 -9.35 -15.52
CA LEU A 227 -2.59 -8.45 -14.56
C LEU A 227 -1.87 -9.26 -13.47
N GLU A 228 -2.54 -10.26 -12.91
CA GLU A 228 -1.96 -11.15 -11.89
C GLU A 228 -0.78 -11.95 -12.44
N ALA A 229 -0.90 -12.50 -13.65
CA ALA A 229 0.19 -13.23 -14.31
C ALA A 229 1.41 -12.32 -14.53
N LEU A 230 1.23 -11.09 -15.06
CA LEU A 230 2.32 -10.15 -15.31
C LEU A 230 3.03 -9.72 -14.02
N LEU A 231 2.28 -9.52 -12.92
CA LEU A 231 2.86 -9.24 -11.62
C LEU A 231 3.65 -10.44 -11.11
N GLY A 232 3.06 -11.64 -11.16
CA GLY A 232 3.70 -12.89 -10.74
C GLY A 232 5.01 -13.18 -11.51
N GLU A 233 5.01 -13.02 -12.84
CA GLU A 233 6.22 -13.13 -13.66
C GLU A 233 7.31 -12.14 -13.24
N SER A 234 6.93 -10.91 -12.93
CA SER A 234 7.86 -9.87 -12.48
C SER A 234 8.45 -10.20 -11.11
N LEU A 235 7.63 -10.59 -10.15
CA LEU A 235 8.06 -10.95 -8.79
C LEU A 235 8.96 -12.20 -8.80
N ALA A 236 8.58 -13.23 -9.54
CA ALA A 236 9.40 -14.44 -9.68
C ALA A 236 10.81 -14.15 -10.24
N ARG A 237 10.91 -13.20 -11.19
CA ARG A 237 12.16 -12.79 -11.79
C ARG A 237 13.04 -11.96 -10.86
N THR A 238 12.43 -11.16 -9.99
CA THR A 238 13.14 -10.20 -9.14
C THR A 238 13.35 -10.71 -7.71
N GLY A 239 12.89 -11.93 -7.39
CA GLY A 239 12.96 -12.49 -6.04
C GLY A 239 12.05 -11.80 -5.03
N GLY A 240 11.08 -11.02 -5.51
CA GLY A 240 10.09 -10.36 -4.65
C GLY A 240 9.16 -11.38 -3.97
N PRO A 241 8.67 -11.08 -2.77
CA PRO A 241 7.68 -11.94 -2.11
C PRO A 241 6.39 -11.98 -2.94
N PRO A 242 5.63 -13.11 -2.92
CA PRO A 242 4.32 -13.16 -3.54
C PRO A 242 3.44 -12.03 -3.02
N HIS A 243 2.87 -11.30 -3.93
CA HIS A 243 1.98 -10.18 -3.66
C HIS A 243 0.70 -10.35 -4.48
N HIS A 244 -0.44 -10.19 -3.85
CA HIS A 244 -1.75 -10.29 -4.49
C HIS A 244 -2.51 -8.98 -4.27
N GLU A 245 -3.02 -8.44 -5.36
CA GLU A 245 -3.91 -7.29 -5.34
C GLU A 245 -5.32 -7.70 -5.77
N ASP A 246 -6.32 -7.02 -5.23
CA ASP A 246 -7.67 -7.12 -5.79
C ASP A 246 -7.76 -6.25 -7.05
N TRP A 247 -7.35 -6.82 -8.20
CA TRP A 247 -7.37 -6.11 -9.48
C TRP A 247 -8.77 -5.64 -9.90
N ASN A 248 -9.83 -6.31 -9.45
CA ASN A 248 -11.20 -5.81 -9.66
C ASN A 248 -11.43 -4.52 -8.89
N GLY A 249 -11.00 -4.49 -7.62
CA GLY A 249 -11.06 -3.29 -6.78
C GLY A 249 -10.16 -2.17 -7.31
N VAL A 250 -8.92 -2.48 -7.70
CA VAL A 250 -7.97 -1.51 -8.29
C VAL A 250 -8.54 -0.88 -9.56
N THR A 251 -9.08 -1.69 -10.47
CA THR A 251 -9.69 -1.20 -11.70
C THR A 251 -10.93 -0.37 -11.40
N ALA A 252 -11.77 -0.81 -10.43
CA ALA A 252 -12.94 -0.07 -10.02
C ALA A 252 -12.60 1.29 -9.40
N LEU A 253 -11.52 1.40 -8.62
CA LEU A 253 -11.02 2.66 -8.10
C LEU A 253 -10.54 3.57 -9.23
N SER A 254 -9.74 3.05 -10.16
CA SER A 254 -9.22 3.82 -11.30
C SER A 254 -10.31 4.33 -12.24
N ASP A 255 -11.41 3.56 -12.41
CA ASP A 255 -12.56 3.98 -13.23
C ASP A 255 -13.43 5.05 -12.53
N ARG A 256 -13.64 4.92 -11.21
CA ARG A 256 -14.54 5.80 -10.45
C ARG A 256 -13.86 7.08 -9.97
N CYS A 257 -12.57 6.99 -9.68
CA CYS A 257 -11.77 8.05 -9.09
C CYS A 257 -10.44 8.21 -9.85
N PRO A 258 -10.49 8.59 -11.18
CA PRO A 258 -9.31 8.67 -12.03
C PRO A 258 -8.30 9.74 -11.57
N GLU A 259 -8.72 10.67 -10.71
CA GLU A 259 -7.86 11.63 -10.04
C GLU A 259 -7.04 11.01 -8.91
N LEU A 260 -7.50 9.90 -8.31
CA LEU A 260 -6.84 9.20 -7.20
C LEU A 260 -6.03 7.99 -7.65
N SER A 261 -6.44 7.34 -8.72
CA SER A 261 -5.85 6.08 -9.16
C SER A 261 -5.77 6.00 -10.69
N ARG A 262 -4.62 5.56 -11.18
CA ARG A 262 -4.41 5.32 -12.62
C ARG A 262 -3.77 3.95 -12.83
N LEU A 263 -4.49 3.08 -13.52
CA LEU A 263 -3.98 1.80 -13.99
C LEU A 263 -3.71 1.91 -15.50
N THR A 264 -2.44 1.89 -15.90
CA THR A 264 -2.01 2.03 -17.29
C THR A 264 -1.37 0.74 -17.81
N GLY A 265 -1.61 0.39 -19.05
CA GLY A 265 -1.10 -0.82 -19.70
C GLY A 265 -0.41 -0.52 -21.01
N LEU A 266 0.59 -1.33 -21.35
CA LEU A 266 1.23 -1.38 -22.64
C LEU A 266 0.67 -2.54 -23.44
N PHE A 267 0.04 -2.22 -24.57
CA PHE A 267 -0.64 -3.19 -25.43
C PHE A 267 0.09 -3.32 -26.77
N ARG A 268 0.23 -4.54 -27.23
CA ARG A 268 0.65 -4.80 -28.61
C ARG A 268 -0.46 -4.40 -29.57
N THR A 269 -0.12 -3.67 -30.62
CA THR A 269 -1.08 -3.25 -31.66
C THR A 269 -1.33 -4.35 -32.70
N ASP A 270 -0.44 -5.35 -32.77
CA ASP A 270 -0.50 -6.52 -33.66
C ASP A 270 -1.13 -7.76 -32.99
N ALA A 271 -1.67 -7.62 -31.77
CA ALA A 271 -2.31 -8.69 -31.02
C ALA A 271 -3.67 -8.25 -30.46
N GLN A 272 -4.52 -9.22 -30.15
CA GLN A 272 -5.86 -8.99 -29.59
C GLN A 272 -6.05 -9.78 -28.29
N GLY A 273 -7.11 -9.43 -27.55
CA GLY A 273 -7.45 -10.11 -26.30
C GLY A 273 -6.49 -9.79 -25.14
N PRO A 274 -6.56 -10.56 -24.04
CA PRO A 274 -5.77 -10.33 -22.85
C PRO A 274 -4.24 -10.40 -23.09
N GLU A 275 -3.80 -11.22 -24.04
CA GLU A 275 -2.38 -11.42 -24.36
C GLU A 275 -1.75 -10.22 -25.09
N ALA A 276 -2.58 -9.29 -25.61
CA ALA A 276 -2.08 -8.02 -26.12
C ALA A 276 -1.45 -7.16 -25.01
N LEU A 277 -1.90 -7.30 -23.76
CA LEU A 277 -1.34 -6.61 -22.60
C LEU A 277 -0.01 -7.27 -22.21
N VAL A 278 1.11 -6.57 -22.40
CA VAL A 278 2.46 -7.07 -22.13
C VAL A 278 3.09 -6.48 -20.88
N ALA A 279 2.60 -5.34 -20.42
CA ALA A 279 3.03 -4.71 -19.18
C ALA A 279 1.95 -3.78 -18.63
N PHE A 280 1.99 -3.53 -17.32
CA PHE A 280 1.14 -2.53 -16.67
C PHE A 280 1.91 -1.79 -15.58
N ALA A 281 1.42 -0.62 -15.21
CA ALA A 281 1.82 0.12 -14.02
C ALA A 281 0.59 0.74 -13.36
N TRP A 282 0.60 0.76 -12.03
CA TRP A 282 -0.45 1.33 -11.20
C TRP A 282 0.09 2.50 -10.40
N GLY A 283 -0.59 3.64 -10.42
CA GLY A 283 -0.25 4.84 -9.66
C GLY A 283 -1.38 5.24 -8.72
N LEU A 284 -1.01 5.73 -7.53
CA LEU A 284 -1.92 6.31 -6.52
C LEU A 284 -1.52 7.75 -6.22
N ASN A 285 -2.50 8.66 -6.27
CA ASN A 285 -2.31 10.08 -5.99
C ASN A 285 -2.70 10.40 -4.54
N HIS A 286 -1.73 10.81 -3.73
CA HIS A 286 -1.87 11.15 -2.31
C HIS A 286 -2.03 12.66 -2.07
N GLY A 287 -2.21 13.43 -3.13
CA GLY A 287 -2.30 14.88 -3.11
C GLY A 287 -1.01 15.54 -3.55
N ASP A 288 -0.02 15.62 -2.68
CA ASP A 288 1.27 16.25 -2.96
C ASP A 288 2.27 15.31 -3.68
N TYR A 289 2.02 14.02 -3.67
CA TYR A 289 2.82 13.03 -4.41
C TYR A 289 1.97 11.90 -4.98
N VAL A 290 2.49 11.28 -6.03
CA VAL A 290 1.98 10.04 -6.61
C VAL A 290 2.99 8.94 -6.36
N ASP A 291 2.56 7.77 -5.88
CA ASP A 291 3.42 6.59 -5.82
C ASP A 291 3.05 5.52 -6.86
N ASN A 292 3.97 4.57 -7.06
CA ASN A 292 3.78 3.42 -7.94
C ASN A 292 3.79 2.12 -7.12
N PRO A 293 2.62 1.65 -6.63
CA PRO A 293 2.53 0.45 -5.80
C PRO A 293 2.86 -0.84 -6.54
N ALA A 294 2.50 -0.93 -7.82
CA ALA A 294 2.69 -2.17 -8.58
C ALA A 294 3.04 -1.90 -10.05
N THR A 295 3.97 -2.71 -10.55
CA THR A 295 4.33 -2.77 -11.97
C THR A 295 4.60 -4.23 -12.34
N GLY A 296 3.96 -4.69 -13.42
CA GLY A 296 4.14 -6.04 -13.94
C GLY A 296 4.48 -6.03 -15.43
N MET A 297 5.32 -6.98 -15.87
CA MET A 297 5.64 -7.14 -17.29
C MET A 297 6.02 -8.58 -17.62
N THR A 298 5.68 -9.00 -18.85
CA THR A 298 6.22 -10.22 -19.44
C THR A 298 7.50 -9.93 -20.22
N ARG A 299 8.25 -10.99 -20.55
CA ARG A 299 9.36 -10.93 -21.51
C ARG A 299 8.90 -11.57 -22.81
N LEU A 300 8.91 -10.80 -23.89
CA LEU A 300 8.65 -11.35 -25.21
C LEU A 300 9.89 -12.11 -25.72
N PRO A 301 9.72 -13.29 -26.36
CA PRO A 301 10.81 -14.02 -26.97
C PRO A 301 11.59 -13.13 -27.94
N ARG A 302 12.91 -13.19 -27.89
CA ARG A 302 13.83 -12.41 -28.74
C ARG A 302 13.72 -10.89 -28.62
N SER A 303 12.94 -10.34 -27.66
CA SER A 303 12.87 -8.91 -27.40
C SER A 303 13.60 -8.56 -26.09
N ARG A 304 14.41 -7.49 -26.14
CA ARG A 304 15.02 -6.84 -24.97
C ARG A 304 14.36 -5.53 -24.64
N THR A 305 13.18 -5.28 -25.18
CA THR A 305 12.45 -4.01 -25.03
C THR A 305 12.06 -3.78 -23.57
N PRO A 306 12.45 -2.66 -22.99
CA PRO A 306 12.18 -2.34 -21.60
C PRO A 306 10.79 -1.68 -21.46
N PHE A 307 9.74 -2.48 -21.42
CA PHE A 307 8.33 -2.05 -21.49
C PHE A 307 7.91 -1.06 -20.40
N THR A 308 8.49 -1.15 -19.21
CA THR A 308 8.05 -0.36 -18.04
C THR A 308 8.39 1.11 -18.13
N TYR A 309 9.39 1.52 -18.92
CA TYR A 309 9.81 2.92 -18.99
C TYR A 309 8.71 3.85 -19.53
N ALA A 310 8.01 3.43 -20.58
CA ALA A 310 6.90 4.21 -21.16
C ALA A 310 5.71 4.32 -20.19
N LEU A 311 5.40 3.24 -19.45
CA LEU A 311 4.33 3.23 -18.47
C LEU A 311 4.63 4.15 -17.27
N ILE A 312 5.86 4.10 -16.76
CA ILE A 312 6.27 5.00 -15.69
C ILE A 312 6.25 6.46 -16.16
N TRP A 313 6.68 6.71 -17.41
CA TRP A 313 6.59 8.06 -17.99
C TRP A 313 5.12 8.53 -18.11
N ASP A 314 4.18 7.66 -18.50
CA ASP A 314 2.75 7.98 -18.53
C ASP A 314 2.22 8.32 -17.12
N LEU A 315 2.61 7.55 -16.09
CA LEU A 315 2.24 7.85 -14.70
C LEU A 315 2.85 9.18 -14.20
N ILE A 316 4.09 9.49 -14.54
CA ILE A 316 4.74 10.77 -14.19
C ILE A 316 3.99 11.96 -14.83
N ARG A 317 3.61 11.84 -16.11
CA ARG A 317 2.81 12.85 -16.79
C ARG A 317 1.42 13.01 -16.17
N TRP A 318 0.79 11.91 -15.81
CA TRP A 318 -0.49 11.95 -15.09
C TRP A 318 -0.34 12.61 -13.72
N ALA A 319 0.66 12.26 -12.94
CA ALA A 319 0.95 12.85 -11.64
C ALA A 319 1.13 14.37 -11.74
N LYS A 320 1.91 14.84 -12.73
CA LYS A 320 2.10 16.27 -13.02
C LYS A 320 0.78 16.96 -13.35
N ARG A 321 -0.04 16.39 -14.24
CA ARG A 321 -1.36 16.95 -14.60
C ARG A 321 -2.34 16.99 -13.43
N ALA A 322 -2.21 16.04 -12.51
CA ALA A 322 -2.99 15.99 -11.27
C ALA A 322 -2.52 16.98 -10.20
N GLY A 323 -1.45 17.76 -10.47
CA GLY A 323 -0.92 18.77 -9.56
C GLY A 323 0.00 18.24 -8.47
N ALA A 324 0.40 16.97 -8.50
CA ALA A 324 1.36 16.43 -7.56
C ALA A 324 2.74 17.11 -7.71
N ARG A 325 3.40 17.33 -6.57
CA ARG A 325 4.76 17.88 -6.53
C ARG A 325 5.82 16.83 -6.80
N TRP A 326 5.58 15.58 -6.41
CA TRP A 326 6.55 14.51 -6.47
C TRP A 326 5.97 13.23 -7.08
N PHE A 327 6.84 12.49 -7.79
CA PHE A 327 6.58 11.09 -8.13
C PHE A 327 7.50 10.21 -7.31
N ASP A 328 6.92 9.29 -6.52
CA ASP A 328 7.60 8.37 -5.62
C ASP A 328 7.66 6.97 -6.23
N PHE A 329 8.87 6.48 -6.44
CA PHE A 329 9.09 5.13 -6.98
C PHE A 329 8.89 4.00 -5.96
N GLY A 330 8.59 4.32 -4.69
CA GLY A 330 8.61 3.35 -3.61
C GLY A 330 10.02 2.88 -3.26
N GLY A 331 10.11 1.86 -2.43
CA GLY A 331 11.35 1.43 -1.80
C GLY A 331 12.53 1.20 -2.74
N VAL A 332 13.70 1.62 -2.30
CA VAL A 332 15.00 1.37 -2.96
C VAL A 332 16.00 0.83 -1.96
N THR A 333 16.94 0.05 -2.49
CA THR A 333 18.11 -0.46 -1.79
C THR A 333 19.37 0.22 -2.32
N MET A 334 20.52 -0.22 -1.84
CA MET A 334 21.81 0.26 -2.38
C MET A 334 22.03 -0.14 -3.85
N GLY A 335 21.22 -1.02 -4.40
CA GLY A 335 21.35 -1.49 -5.77
C GLY A 335 22.62 -2.29 -5.98
N HIS A 336 23.19 -2.24 -7.19
CA HIS A 336 24.45 -2.91 -7.51
C HIS A 336 25.67 -2.35 -6.76
N LEU A 337 25.49 -1.28 -6.01
CA LEU A 337 26.53 -0.77 -5.09
C LEU A 337 26.79 -1.73 -3.92
N ARG A 338 25.86 -2.66 -3.67
CA ARG A 338 26.00 -3.71 -2.66
C ARG A 338 25.96 -5.07 -3.33
N GLU A 339 27.05 -5.82 -3.23
CA GLU A 339 27.13 -7.19 -3.74
C GLU A 339 26.05 -8.08 -3.12
N GLY A 340 25.38 -8.89 -3.97
CA GLY A 340 24.34 -9.81 -3.52
C GLY A 340 22.97 -9.14 -3.18
N ASP A 341 22.76 -7.87 -3.53
CA ASP A 341 21.45 -7.23 -3.34
C ASP A 341 20.40 -7.79 -4.33
N PRO A 342 19.41 -8.57 -3.86
CA PRO A 342 18.42 -9.21 -4.74
C PRO A 342 17.52 -8.17 -5.44
N LEU A 343 17.37 -6.96 -4.88
CA LEU A 343 16.58 -5.87 -5.44
C LEU A 343 17.42 -4.83 -6.20
N GLY A 344 18.72 -5.14 -6.40
CA GLY A 344 19.66 -4.21 -7.03
C GLY A 344 19.21 -3.72 -8.39
N GLY A 345 18.73 -4.63 -9.25
CA GLY A 345 18.26 -4.28 -10.59
C GLY A 345 17.03 -3.36 -10.60
N ILE A 346 16.11 -3.55 -9.65
CA ILE A 346 14.93 -2.67 -9.48
C ILE A 346 15.38 -1.29 -9.00
N SER A 347 16.28 -1.25 -8.04
CA SER A 347 16.79 0.01 -7.48
C SER A 347 17.56 0.81 -8.54
N ASP A 348 18.36 0.16 -9.38
CA ASP A 348 19.08 0.83 -10.47
C ASP A 348 18.14 1.31 -11.58
N PHE A 349 17.06 0.57 -11.87
CA PHE A 349 16.00 1.03 -12.76
C PHE A 349 15.40 2.35 -12.26
N LYS A 350 14.99 2.42 -10.98
CA LYS A 350 14.42 3.62 -10.36
C LYS A 350 15.39 4.81 -10.40
N ARG A 351 16.68 4.57 -10.11
CA ARG A 351 17.74 5.58 -10.23
C ARG A 351 17.99 6.07 -11.65
N GLY A 352 17.48 5.38 -12.64
CA GLY A 352 17.48 5.86 -14.02
C GLY A 352 16.63 7.11 -14.24
N PHE A 353 15.60 7.32 -13.41
CA PHE A 353 14.70 8.47 -13.48
C PHE A 353 15.13 9.62 -12.58
N SER A 354 15.78 9.34 -11.46
CA SER A 354 16.33 10.36 -10.58
C SER A 354 17.46 9.77 -9.72
N ASN A 355 18.47 10.57 -9.44
CA ASN A 355 19.52 10.20 -8.49
C ASN A 355 19.19 10.64 -7.04
N THR A 356 18.07 11.32 -6.83
CA THR A 356 17.66 11.83 -5.52
C THR A 356 17.05 10.69 -4.70
N ILE A 357 17.81 10.19 -3.72
CA ILE A 357 17.33 9.22 -2.76
C ILE A 357 17.00 9.97 -1.48
N VAL A 358 15.76 9.78 -1.00
CA VAL A 358 15.24 10.46 0.18
C VAL A 358 14.72 9.44 1.18
N ALA A 359 15.12 9.60 2.44
CA ALA A 359 14.48 8.86 3.52
C ALA A 359 13.08 9.45 3.74
N VAL A 360 12.06 8.60 3.72
CA VAL A 360 10.65 9.01 3.85
C VAL A 360 9.89 8.21 4.89
N GLY A 361 10.33 6.97 5.16
CA GLY A 361 9.58 6.01 5.93
C GLY A 361 10.23 5.62 7.26
N GLU A 362 9.41 5.43 8.27
CA GLU A 362 9.77 4.80 9.54
C GLU A 362 8.59 3.97 10.04
N GLU A 363 8.85 2.78 10.56
CA GLU A 363 7.80 1.92 11.11
C GLU A 363 7.94 1.78 12.62
N TRP A 364 6.81 1.97 13.30
CA TRP A 364 6.72 1.97 14.75
C TRP A 364 5.64 1.01 15.23
N THR A 365 5.85 0.44 16.41
CA THR A 365 4.95 -0.55 17.00
C THR A 365 4.72 -0.28 18.47
N LEU A 366 3.45 -0.26 18.88
CA LEU A 366 3.03 -0.28 20.29
C LEU A 366 2.38 -1.63 20.60
N GLU A 367 2.84 -2.27 21.66
CA GLU A 367 2.18 -3.43 22.27
C GLU A 367 1.49 -2.99 23.56
N PRO A 368 0.16 -2.77 23.55
CA PRO A 368 -0.57 -2.27 24.71
C PRO A 368 -0.46 -3.19 25.93
N ASN A 369 -0.31 -4.49 25.70
CA ASN A 369 -0.01 -5.49 26.72
C ASN A 369 1.15 -6.37 26.24
N PRO A 370 2.38 -6.13 26.73
CA PRO A 370 3.58 -6.86 26.30
C PRO A 370 3.49 -8.38 26.47
N LEU A 371 2.87 -8.87 27.55
CA LEU A 371 2.71 -10.31 27.79
C LEU A 371 1.85 -10.98 26.71
N ARG A 372 0.73 -10.34 26.31
CA ARG A 372 -0.09 -10.83 25.21
C ARG A 372 0.64 -10.72 23.88
N GLY A 373 1.41 -9.68 23.67
CA GLY A 373 2.26 -9.52 22.48
C GLY A 373 3.27 -10.66 22.36
N GLN A 374 3.97 -10.99 23.43
CA GLN A 374 4.91 -12.12 23.47
C GLN A 374 4.23 -13.46 23.23
N LEU A 375 3.07 -13.71 23.86
CA LEU A 375 2.30 -14.92 23.62
C LEU A 375 1.88 -15.04 22.14
N ALA A 376 1.37 -13.96 21.54
CA ALA A 376 0.99 -13.94 20.14
C ALA A 376 2.19 -14.21 19.21
N ALA A 377 3.35 -13.66 19.53
CA ALA A 377 4.58 -13.91 18.78
C ALA A 377 5.03 -15.39 18.87
N ALA A 378 4.99 -15.96 20.06
CA ALA A 378 5.30 -17.38 20.29
C ALA A 378 4.35 -18.31 19.51
N LEU A 379 3.03 -18.07 19.56
CA LEU A 379 2.05 -18.82 18.80
C LEU A 379 2.24 -18.69 17.28
N SER A 380 2.55 -17.49 16.79
CA SER A 380 2.84 -17.24 15.37
C SER A 380 4.09 -18.01 14.91
N SER A 381 5.15 -18.01 15.71
CA SER A 381 6.39 -18.75 15.44
C SER A 381 6.17 -20.25 15.40
N ALA A 382 5.43 -20.80 16.36
CA ALA A 382 5.06 -22.21 16.39
C ALA A 382 4.23 -22.62 15.16
N SER A 383 3.22 -21.84 14.78
CA SER A 383 2.41 -22.07 13.58
C SER A 383 3.24 -22.05 12.31
N SER A 384 4.17 -21.08 12.19
CA SER A 384 5.07 -20.97 11.05
C SER A 384 6.06 -22.15 10.96
N TYR A 385 6.53 -22.65 12.09
CA TYR A 385 7.39 -23.83 12.16
C TYR A 385 6.65 -25.08 11.69
N VAL A 386 5.44 -25.33 12.20
CA VAL A 386 4.60 -26.45 11.81
C VAL A 386 4.27 -26.39 10.31
N SER A 387 3.88 -25.23 9.80
CA SER A 387 3.57 -25.04 8.37
C SER A 387 4.76 -25.32 7.47
N ARG A 388 5.96 -24.91 7.87
CA ARG A 388 7.21 -25.21 7.12
C ARG A 388 7.52 -26.68 7.11
N ARG A 389 7.39 -27.38 8.24
CA ARG A 389 7.61 -28.83 8.31
C ARG A 389 6.59 -29.61 7.47
N LEU A 390 5.31 -29.23 7.50
CA LEU A 390 4.30 -29.89 6.68
C LEU A 390 4.55 -29.72 5.19
N ARG A 391 5.00 -28.53 4.74
CA ARG A 391 5.39 -28.29 3.34
C ARG A 391 6.62 -29.12 2.94
N ALA A 392 7.63 -29.20 3.80
CA ALA A 392 8.82 -30.01 3.55
C ALA A 392 8.48 -31.51 3.43
N VAL A 393 7.57 -32.02 4.28
CA VAL A 393 7.08 -33.41 4.20
C VAL A 393 6.27 -33.65 2.91
N ALA A 394 5.38 -32.69 2.54
CA ALA A 394 4.61 -32.79 1.30
C ALA A 394 5.47 -32.77 0.03
N GLN A 395 6.57 -32.02 0.04
CA GLN A 395 7.54 -31.98 -1.07
C GLN A 395 8.44 -33.22 -1.11
N ALA A 396 8.64 -33.90 0.02
CA ALA A 396 9.46 -35.12 0.09
C ALA A 396 8.66 -36.41 -0.24
N MET A 397 7.34 -36.33 -0.38
CA MET A 397 6.53 -37.47 -0.81
C MET A 397 6.66 -37.69 -2.33
N PRO A 398 7.15 -38.85 -2.80
CA PRO A 398 7.24 -39.13 -4.22
C PRO A 398 5.81 -39.19 -4.81
N ILE A 399 5.60 -38.47 -5.91
CA ILE A 399 4.38 -38.59 -6.72
C ILE A 399 4.31 -40.03 -7.20
N ARG A 400 3.42 -40.85 -6.62
CA ARG A 400 3.09 -42.15 -7.19
C ARG A 400 2.38 -41.90 -8.52
N ASN A 401 3.11 -42.02 -9.60
CA ASN A 401 2.54 -42.16 -10.93
C ASN A 401 1.73 -43.47 -10.96
N THR A 402 0.43 -43.37 -10.79
CA THR A 402 -0.50 -44.44 -11.21
C THR A 402 -0.69 -44.25 -12.71
N SER A 403 0.10 -44.91 -13.54
CA SER A 403 -0.24 -45.13 -14.94
C SER A 403 -1.48 -46.00 -15.00
N PRO A 404 -2.52 -45.63 -15.72
CA PRO A 404 -3.62 -46.56 -16.02
C PRO A 404 -3.12 -47.58 -17.07
N VAL A 405 -3.37 -48.85 -16.74
CA VAL A 405 -3.25 -50.00 -17.69
C VAL A 405 -4.50 -50.00 -18.58
#